data_be381fcba4dc24f7e57f4916499bb7fc
#
_entry.id   be381fcba4dc24f7e57f4916499bb7fc
#
_cell.length_a   1.000
_cell.length_b   1.000
_cell.length_c   1.000
_cell.angle_alpha   90.00
_cell.angle_beta   90.00
_cell.angle_gamma   90.00
#
_symmetry.space_group_name_H-M   'P 1'
#
loop_
_entity.id
_entity.type
_entity.pdbx_description
1 polymer ?
#
loop_
_entity_poly.entity_id
_entity_poly.type
_entity_poly.pdbx_seq_one_letter_code
_entity_poly.pdbx_strand_id
1 'polypeptide(L)'
;MFWDKISPLYDLFEEVYNGKVYCGTGAKVAEFIEPTDTVLECACGTGAISVCIAPKCRMLIATDFASGMLRRAVKKCRKYENVLFRKADIMHIKCKDGRFDKVVAGNVIHLLPYPGQALHELERVVKSGGQIIIPTYINMSKESGTAAVDIV
;
A
#
# COMPACT_ATOMS: atom_id res chain seq x y z
N MET A 1 -2.17 -5.02 19.35
CA MET A 1 -1.31 -4.02 18.72
C MET A 1 -2.07 -2.71 18.57
N PHE A 2 -1.40 -1.59 18.61
CA PHE A 2 -2.02 -0.25 18.51
C PHE A 2 -2.88 -0.09 17.24
N TRP A 3 -2.34 -0.48 16.10
CA TRP A 3 -3.02 -0.37 14.80
C TRP A 3 -4.27 -1.25 14.69
N ASP A 4 -4.31 -2.38 15.36
CA ASP A 4 -5.51 -3.23 15.42
C ASP A 4 -6.65 -2.54 16.16
N LYS A 5 -6.33 -1.76 17.20
CA LYS A 5 -7.32 -1.07 18.01
C LYS A 5 -7.88 0.18 17.35
N ILE A 6 -7.07 0.88 16.56
CA ILE A 6 -7.48 2.14 15.93
C ILE A 6 -8.02 1.97 14.50
N SER A 7 -7.95 0.78 13.93
CA SER A 7 -8.35 0.54 12.53
C SER A 7 -9.77 1.05 12.20
N PRO A 8 -10.79 0.86 13.08
CA PRO A 8 -12.12 1.41 12.81
C PRO A 8 -12.17 2.94 12.83
N LEU A 9 -11.38 3.55 13.73
CA LEU A 9 -11.28 5.01 13.84
C LEU A 9 -10.50 5.60 12.68
N TYR A 10 -9.50 4.88 12.20
CA TYR A 10 -8.65 5.27 11.09
C TYR A 10 -9.45 5.36 9.78
N ASP A 11 -10.31 4.39 9.49
CA ASP A 11 -11.20 4.44 8.34
C ASP A 11 -12.12 5.67 8.38
N LEU A 12 -12.74 5.93 9.52
CA LEU A 12 -13.60 7.10 9.69
C LEU A 12 -12.82 8.40 9.49
N PHE A 13 -11.59 8.45 10.01
CA PHE A 13 -10.70 9.60 9.86
C PHE A 13 -10.30 9.83 8.39
N GLU A 14 -9.96 8.76 7.67
CA GLU A 14 -9.67 8.81 6.23
C GLU A 14 -10.86 9.33 5.43
N GLU A 15 -12.06 8.82 5.69
CA GLU A 15 -13.27 9.23 4.98
C GLU A 15 -13.58 10.71 5.19
N VAL A 16 -13.43 11.21 6.42
CA VAL A 16 -13.83 12.57 6.78
C VAL A 16 -12.78 13.61 6.40
N TYR A 17 -11.49 13.31 6.59
CA TYR A 17 -10.42 14.29 6.43
C TYR A 17 -9.57 14.11 5.18
N ASN A 18 -9.38 12.88 4.72
CA ASN A 18 -8.42 12.54 3.66
C ASN A 18 -9.02 11.73 2.51
N GLY A 19 -10.32 11.46 2.49
CA GLY A 19 -10.96 10.60 1.49
C GLY A 19 -10.58 10.95 0.06
N LYS A 20 -10.53 12.23 -0.29
CA LYS A 20 -10.12 12.70 -1.63
C LYS A 20 -8.64 12.46 -1.90
N VAL A 21 -7.77 12.62 -0.89
CA VAL A 21 -6.32 12.43 -1.02
C VAL A 21 -6.00 10.94 -1.19
N TYR A 22 -6.60 10.07 -0.38
CA TYR A 22 -6.39 8.62 -0.48
C TYR A 22 -6.95 8.04 -1.78
N CYS A 23 -8.13 8.47 -2.22
CA CYS A 23 -8.68 8.09 -3.52
C CYS A 23 -7.77 8.56 -4.66
N GLY A 24 -7.22 9.76 -4.56
CA GLY A 24 -6.26 10.29 -5.53
C GLY A 24 -4.96 9.49 -5.56
N THR A 25 -4.45 9.08 -4.40
CA THR A 25 -3.23 8.26 -4.30
C THR A 25 -3.43 6.90 -4.93
N GLY A 26 -4.51 6.20 -4.60
CA GLY A 26 -4.81 4.90 -5.18
C GLY A 26 -4.98 4.95 -6.71
N ALA A 27 -5.69 5.95 -7.21
CA ALA A 27 -5.87 6.16 -8.65
C ALA A 27 -4.52 6.45 -9.34
N LYS A 28 -3.65 7.22 -8.70
CA LYS A 28 -2.32 7.53 -9.24
C LYS A 28 -1.42 6.31 -9.27
N VAL A 29 -1.40 5.52 -8.21
CA VAL A 29 -0.66 4.24 -8.18
C VAL A 29 -1.16 3.30 -9.27
N ALA A 30 -2.48 3.22 -9.46
CA ALA A 30 -3.10 2.38 -10.48
C ALA A 30 -2.65 2.70 -11.91
N GLU A 31 -2.24 3.94 -12.20
CA GLU A 31 -1.70 4.33 -13.50
C GLU A 31 -0.40 3.60 -13.85
N PHE A 32 0.36 3.13 -12.86
CA PHE A 32 1.62 2.39 -13.05
C PHE A 32 1.41 0.88 -13.14
N ILE A 33 0.19 0.39 -12.95
CA ILE A 33 -0.11 -1.03 -12.88
C ILE A 33 -0.60 -1.53 -14.25
N GLU A 34 -0.03 -2.64 -14.70
CA GLU A 34 -0.38 -3.31 -15.94
C GLU A 34 -1.26 -4.54 -15.69
N PRO A 35 -2.14 -4.92 -16.66
CA PRO A 35 -3.02 -6.08 -16.47
C PRO A 35 -2.31 -7.41 -16.25
N THR A 36 -1.06 -7.53 -16.69
CA THR A 36 -0.24 -8.72 -16.52
C THR A 36 0.56 -8.76 -15.22
N ASP A 37 0.53 -7.68 -14.43
CA ASP A 37 1.35 -7.55 -13.24
C ASP A 37 0.88 -8.46 -12.09
N THR A 38 1.86 -9.06 -11.42
CA THR A 38 1.71 -9.58 -10.07
C THR A 38 2.27 -8.52 -9.12
N VAL A 39 1.42 -7.99 -8.25
CA VAL A 39 1.72 -6.84 -7.41
C VAL A 39 1.76 -7.25 -5.94
N LEU A 40 2.79 -6.80 -5.22
CA LEU A 40 2.84 -6.85 -3.77
C LEU A 40 2.53 -5.46 -3.23
N GLU A 41 1.57 -5.35 -2.34
CA GLU A 41 1.32 -4.14 -1.55
C GLU A 41 1.70 -4.41 -0.09
N CYS A 42 2.67 -3.66 0.40
CA CYS A 42 3.12 -3.72 1.79
C CYS A 42 2.43 -2.64 2.60
N ALA A 43 2.09 -2.96 3.84
CA ALA A 43 1.40 -2.05 4.74
C ALA A 43 0.11 -1.49 4.10
N CYS A 44 -0.72 -2.39 3.59
CA CYS A 44 -1.94 -2.03 2.85
C CYS A 44 -2.99 -1.31 3.71
N GLY A 45 -2.85 -1.35 5.02
CA GLY A 45 -3.78 -0.73 5.95
C GLY A 45 -5.19 -1.27 5.74
N THR A 46 -6.14 -0.36 5.58
CA THR A 46 -7.55 -0.68 5.37
C THR A 46 -7.91 -0.95 3.91
N GLY A 47 -6.93 -0.98 3.01
CA GLY A 47 -7.13 -1.32 1.60
C GLY A 47 -7.47 -0.16 0.68
N ALA A 48 -7.17 1.08 1.08
CA ALA A 48 -7.49 2.27 0.28
C ALA A 48 -6.80 2.28 -1.09
N ILE A 49 -5.54 1.84 -1.16
CA ILE A 49 -4.80 1.67 -2.42
C ILE A 49 -5.14 0.33 -3.06
N SER A 50 -5.27 -0.73 -2.25
CA SER A 50 -5.59 -2.09 -2.72
C SER A 50 -6.81 -2.12 -3.63
N VAL A 51 -7.89 -1.43 -3.25
CA VAL A 51 -9.14 -1.38 -4.02
C VAL A 51 -8.97 -0.72 -5.39
N CYS A 52 -7.98 0.15 -5.53
CA CYS A 52 -7.66 0.81 -6.81
C CYS A 52 -6.74 -0.05 -7.68
N ILE A 53 -5.84 -0.83 -7.08
CA ILE A 53 -4.90 -1.71 -7.78
C ILE A 53 -5.60 -2.98 -8.30
N ALA A 54 -6.45 -3.58 -7.48
CA ALA A 54 -7.05 -4.88 -7.75
C ALA A 54 -7.66 -5.01 -9.15
N PRO A 55 -8.46 -4.04 -9.65
CA PRO A 55 -9.05 -4.15 -10.99
C PRO A 55 -8.05 -3.96 -12.13
N LYS A 56 -6.82 -3.55 -11.85
CA LYS A 56 -5.81 -3.20 -12.86
C LYS A 56 -4.74 -4.26 -13.09
N CYS A 57 -4.57 -5.19 -12.14
CA CYS A 57 -3.49 -6.19 -12.19
C CYS A 57 -4.03 -7.60 -12.39
N ARG A 58 -3.11 -8.52 -12.66
CA ARG A 58 -3.43 -9.94 -12.72
C ARG A 58 -3.69 -10.51 -11.33
N MET A 59 -2.82 -10.19 -10.38
CA MET A 59 -2.88 -10.68 -8.99
C MET A 59 -2.31 -9.63 -8.05
N LEU A 60 -3.04 -9.35 -6.97
CA LEU A 60 -2.57 -8.49 -5.88
C LEU A 60 -2.39 -9.34 -4.63
N ILE A 61 -1.20 -9.27 -4.04
CA ILE A 61 -0.94 -9.77 -2.70
C ILE A 61 -0.82 -8.56 -1.78
N ALA A 62 -1.84 -8.33 -0.95
CA ALA A 62 -1.89 -7.21 -0.03
C ALA A 62 -1.53 -7.68 1.37
N THR A 63 -0.56 -7.03 1.98
CA THR A 63 -0.01 -7.41 3.28
C THR A 63 -0.07 -6.27 4.27
N ASP A 64 -0.26 -6.61 5.53
CA ASP A 64 -0.14 -5.69 6.66
C ASP A 64 0.29 -6.46 7.91
N PHE A 65 0.90 -5.77 8.85
CA PHE A 65 1.30 -6.35 10.12
C PHE A 65 0.13 -6.43 11.11
N ALA A 66 -0.88 -5.57 10.94
CA ALA A 66 -2.03 -5.45 11.84
C ALA A 66 -3.23 -6.24 11.32
N SER A 67 -3.68 -7.23 12.09
CA SER A 67 -4.84 -8.07 11.73
C SER A 67 -6.14 -7.26 11.60
N GLY A 68 -6.31 -6.22 12.43
CA GLY A 68 -7.48 -5.33 12.36
C GLY A 68 -7.55 -4.56 11.05
N MET A 69 -6.40 -4.11 10.54
CA MET A 69 -6.31 -3.45 9.23
C MET A 69 -6.67 -4.42 8.11
N LEU A 70 -6.12 -5.64 8.13
CA LEU A 70 -6.42 -6.65 7.12
C LEU A 70 -7.91 -7.01 7.06
N ARG A 71 -8.57 -7.12 8.19
CA ARG A 71 -10.02 -7.36 8.21
C ARG A 71 -10.80 -6.29 7.47
N ARG A 72 -10.41 -5.03 7.61
CA ARG A 72 -11.02 -3.90 6.89
C ARG A 72 -10.70 -3.95 5.40
N ALA A 73 -9.46 -4.24 5.04
CA ALA A 73 -9.04 -4.37 3.65
C ALA A 73 -9.79 -5.49 2.92
N VAL A 74 -9.96 -6.65 3.56
CA VAL A 74 -10.74 -7.77 3.01
C VAL A 74 -12.16 -7.34 2.68
N LYS A 75 -12.84 -6.63 3.58
CA LYS A 75 -14.20 -6.12 3.34
C LYS A 75 -14.26 -5.15 2.18
N LYS A 76 -13.30 -4.23 2.11
CA LYS A 76 -13.24 -3.20 1.07
C LYS A 76 -13.04 -3.81 -0.33
N CYS A 77 -12.24 -4.86 -0.42
CA CYS A 77 -11.88 -5.52 -1.68
C CYS A 77 -12.69 -6.79 -1.99
N ARG A 78 -13.75 -7.07 -1.25
CA ARG A 78 -14.48 -8.36 -1.32
C ARG A 78 -15.02 -8.71 -2.71
N LYS A 79 -15.25 -7.75 -3.58
CA LYS A 79 -15.74 -7.97 -4.94
C LYS A 79 -14.65 -8.44 -5.92
N TYR A 80 -13.37 -8.35 -5.51
CA TYR A 80 -12.25 -8.74 -6.37
C TYR A 80 -11.72 -10.12 -5.97
N GLU A 81 -11.71 -11.05 -6.92
CA GLU A 81 -11.27 -12.44 -6.71
C GLU A 81 -9.75 -12.61 -6.85
N ASN A 82 -9.07 -11.60 -7.38
CA ASN A 82 -7.63 -11.63 -7.66
C ASN A 82 -6.77 -11.05 -6.55
N VAL A 83 -7.29 -10.91 -5.34
CA VAL A 83 -6.56 -10.36 -4.18
C VAL A 83 -6.38 -11.43 -3.12
N LEU A 84 -5.13 -11.61 -2.67
CA LEU A 84 -4.78 -12.41 -1.50
C LEU A 84 -4.31 -11.48 -0.39
N PHE A 85 -4.88 -11.65 0.80
CA PHE A 85 -4.47 -10.90 1.99
C PHE A 85 -3.61 -11.77 2.90
N ARG A 86 -2.47 -11.23 3.36
CA ARG A 86 -1.53 -11.93 4.23
C ARG A 86 -1.01 -11.00 5.32
N LYS A 87 -0.90 -11.53 6.53
CA LYS A 87 -0.17 -10.85 7.60
C LYS A 87 1.32 -10.96 7.33
N ALA A 88 2.03 -9.85 7.26
CA ALA A 88 3.46 -9.83 6.99
C ALA A 88 4.12 -8.58 7.56
N ASP A 89 5.41 -8.73 7.85
CA ASP A 89 6.29 -7.64 8.25
C ASP A 89 7.05 -7.14 7.02
N ILE A 90 6.92 -5.87 6.70
CA ILE A 90 7.63 -5.25 5.56
C ILE A 90 9.15 -5.34 5.69
N MET A 91 9.68 -5.47 6.91
CA MET A 91 11.11 -5.63 7.16
C MET A 91 11.62 -7.07 6.98
N HIS A 92 10.71 -8.04 6.88
CA HIS A 92 11.03 -9.47 6.72
C HIS A 92 9.96 -10.13 5.85
N ILE A 93 10.02 -9.91 4.55
CA ILE A 93 9.02 -10.45 3.61
C ILE A 93 9.35 -11.91 3.29
N LYS A 94 8.44 -12.81 3.66
CA LYS A 94 8.62 -14.26 3.45
C LYS A 94 8.23 -14.66 2.03
N CYS A 95 9.08 -14.32 1.08
CA CYS A 95 8.95 -14.78 -0.30
C CYS A 95 10.32 -14.79 -0.99
N LYS A 96 10.38 -15.43 -2.15
CA LYS A 96 11.60 -15.51 -2.96
C LYS A 96 11.97 -14.15 -3.55
N ASP A 97 13.25 -13.99 -3.86
CA ASP A 97 13.76 -12.84 -4.58
C ASP A 97 13.09 -12.71 -5.95
N GLY A 98 12.88 -11.47 -6.39
CA GLY A 98 12.43 -11.19 -7.74
C GLY A 98 11.06 -11.78 -8.11
N ARG A 99 10.12 -11.79 -7.20
CA ARG A 99 8.80 -12.41 -7.41
C ARG A 99 7.76 -11.49 -8.04
N PHE A 100 7.84 -10.19 -7.79
CA PHE A 100 6.77 -9.25 -8.16
C PHE A 100 7.17 -8.29 -9.27
N ASP A 101 6.25 -8.00 -10.18
CA ASP A 101 6.43 -7.01 -11.23
C ASP A 101 6.40 -5.60 -10.66
N LYS A 102 5.52 -5.36 -9.71
CA LYS A 102 5.37 -4.08 -8.99
C LYS A 102 5.31 -4.34 -7.49
N VAL A 103 5.94 -3.47 -6.73
CA VAL A 103 5.87 -3.48 -5.27
C VAL A 103 5.45 -2.09 -4.81
N VAL A 104 4.39 -2.04 -4.01
CA VAL A 104 3.78 -0.79 -3.53
C VAL A 104 3.90 -0.72 -2.01
N ALA A 105 4.38 0.40 -1.49
CA ALA A 105 4.45 0.67 -0.06
C ALA A 105 4.01 2.11 0.20
N GLY A 106 2.72 2.30 0.45
CA GLY A 106 2.11 3.62 0.62
C GLY A 106 2.23 4.15 2.02
N ASN A 107 2.82 5.33 2.17
CA ASN A 107 2.83 6.14 3.40
C ASN A 107 3.27 5.38 4.67
N VAL A 108 4.29 4.52 4.56
CA VAL A 108 4.74 3.66 5.66
C VAL A 108 6.22 3.77 5.99
N ILE A 109 7.07 4.00 4.99
CA ILE A 109 8.54 3.92 5.16
C ILE A 109 9.05 4.84 6.27
N HIS A 110 8.54 6.07 6.33
CA HIS A 110 8.93 7.06 7.33
C HIS A 110 8.48 6.72 8.76
N LEU A 111 7.57 5.76 8.93
CA LEU A 111 7.06 5.33 10.24
C LEU A 111 7.85 4.14 10.81
N LEU A 112 8.76 3.57 10.04
CA LEU A 112 9.49 2.37 10.42
C LEU A 112 10.74 2.69 11.24
N PRO A 113 11.09 1.83 12.23
CA PRO A 113 12.33 2.02 13.00
C PRO A 113 13.59 1.82 12.16
N TYR A 114 13.53 0.97 11.13
CA TYR A 114 14.66 0.66 10.24
C TYR A 114 14.22 0.75 8.78
N PRO A 115 14.01 1.98 8.25
CA PRO A 115 13.49 2.15 6.89
C PRO A 115 14.41 1.56 5.81
N GLY A 116 15.73 1.58 6.02
CA GLY A 116 16.70 0.97 5.12
C GLY A 116 16.50 -0.53 4.95
N GLN A 117 16.15 -1.24 6.02
CA GLN A 117 15.86 -2.68 5.96
C GLN A 117 14.60 -2.95 5.13
N ALA A 118 13.56 -2.15 5.29
CA ALA A 118 12.35 -2.27 4.49
C ALA A 118 12.64 -2.02 3.01
N LEU A 119 13.36 -0.96 2.69
CA LEU A 119 13.75 -0.66 1.30
C LEU A 119 14.56 -1.79 0.67
N HIS A 120 15.47 -2.40 1.43
CA HIS A 120 16.24 -3.57 0.97
C HIS A 120 15.31 -4.75 0.65
N GLU A 121 14.30 -5.02 1.48
CA GLU A 121 13.32 -6.07 1.23
C GLU A 121 12.48 -5.78 -0.02
N LEU A 122 12.05 -4.54 -0.23
CA LEU A 122 11.32 -4.16 -1.45
C LEU A 122 12.15 -4.39 -2.70
N GLU A 123 13.44 -4.00 -2.67
CA GLU A 123 14.37 -4.26 -3.77
C GLU A 123 14.60 -5.75 -4.02
N ARG A 124 14.67 -6.53 -2.95
CA ARG A 124 14.88 -7.98 -3.06
C ARG A 124 13.72 -8.68 -3.76
N VAL A 125 12.48 -8.33 -3.42
CA VAL A 125 11.28 -9.04 -3.89
C VAL A 125 10.77 -8.57 -5.24
N VAL A 126 11.16 -7.40 -5.71
CA VAL A 126 10.80 -6.92 -7.05
C VAL A 126 11.65 -7.59 -8.10
N LYS A 127 11.08 -7.92 -9.25
CA LYS A 127 11.79 -8.47 -10.39
C LYS A 127 12.79 -7.47 -10.96
N SER A 128 13.85 -7.97 -11.58
CA SER A 128 14.72 -7.15 -12.41
C SER A 128 13.89 -6.48 -13.51
N GLY A 129 14.00 -5.17 -13.64
CA GLY A 129 13.18 -4.38 -14.55
C GLY A 129 11.77 -4.06 -14.01
N GLY A 130 11.42 -4.56 -12.82
CA GLY A 130 10.18 -4.20 -12.14
C GLY A 130 10.25 -2.80 -11.51
N GLN A 131 9.19 -2.42 -10.83
CA GLN A 131 9.06 -1.08 -10.29
C GLN A 131 8.62 -1.09 -8.83
N ILE A 132 9.25 -0.22 -8.03
CA ILE A 132 8.84 0.04 -6.65
C ILE A 132 8.13 1.38 -6.62
N ILE A 133 6.93 1.42 -6.01
CA ILE A 133 6.09 2.60 -5.95
C ILE A 133 5.85 2.94 -4.48
N ILE A 134 6.35 4.09 -4.06
CA ILE A 134 6.27 4.54 -2.65
C ILE A 134 5.55 5.89 -2.61
N PRO A 135 4.22 5.90 -2.63
CA PRO A 135 3.48 7.15 -2.48
C PRO A 135 3.68 7.71 -1.07
N THR A 136 4.05 8.96 -0.99
CA THR A 136 4.32 9.67 0.26
C THR A 136 3.61 11.01 0.27
N TYR A 137 2.96 11.35 1.39
CA TYR A 137 2.34 12.65 1.57
C TYR A 137 3.37 13.67 2.02
N ILE A 138 3.49 14.76 1.27
CA ILE A 138 4.30 15.90 1.66
C ILE A 138 3.35 17.01 2.08
N ASN A 139 3.45 17.46 3.32
CA ASN A 139 2.77 18.66 3.77
C ASN A 139 3.46 19.87 3.15
N MET A 140 2.93 20.35 2.05
CA MET A 140 3.31 21.65 1.53
C MET A 140 2.80 22.71 2.51
N SER A 141 3.66 23.69 2.85
CA SER A 141 3.40 24.72 3.86
C SER A 141 2.00 25.36 3.75
N LYS A 142 1.49 25.86 4.86
CA LYS A 142 0.13 26.42 5.05
C LYS A 142 -0.34 27.45 4.00
N GLU A 143 0.53 27.91 3.12
CA GLU A 143 0.21 28.93 2.13
C GLU A 143 -0.40 28.37 0.83
N SER A 144 -0.26 27.09 0.52
CA SER A 144 -0.74 26.52 -0.74
C SER A 144 -1.99 25.64 -0.64
N GLY A 145 -2.38 25.21 0.55
CA GLY A 145 -3.61 24.42 0.76
C GLY A 145 -3.70 23.11 -0.02
N THR A 146 -2.66 22.71 -0.70
CA THR A 146 -2.62 21.51 -1.55
C THR A 146 -1.64 20.50 -0.98
N ALA A 147 -2.11 19.27 -0.74
CA ALA A 147 -1.23 18.15 -0.49
C ALA A 147 -0.67 17.67 -1.83
N ALA A 148 0.64 17.68 -1.98
CA ALA A 148 1.28 17.04 -3.12
C ALA A 148 1.55 15.57 -2.76
N VAL A 149 1.30 14.69 -3.71
CA VAL A 149 1.65 13.26 -3.60
C VAL A 149 2.81 13.03 -4.55
N ASP A 150 4.00 12.83 -3.99
CA ASP A 150 5.15 12.41 -4.77
C ASP A 150 5.19 10.88 -4.78
N ILE A 151 5.27 10.33 -6.00
CA ILE A 151 5.48 8.89 -6.23
C ILE A 151 6.93 8.74 -6.68
N VAL A 152 7.73 8.12 -5.81
CA VAL A 152 9.15 7.88 -6.08
C VAL A 152 9.34 6.44 -6.53
#